data_4eb46e0cc37bae1a3c11fb6cc64526aa
#
_entry.id   4eb46e0cc37bae1a3c11fb6cc64526aa
#
_cell.length_a   1.000
_cell.length_b   1.000
_cell.length_c   1.000
_cell.angle_alpha   90.00
_cell.angle_beta   90.00
_cell.angle_gamma   90.00
#
_symmetry.space_group_name_H-M   'P 1'
#
loop_
_entity.id
_entity.type
_entity.pdbx_description
1 polymer ?
#
loop_
_entity_poly.entity_id
_entity_poly.type
_entity_poly.pdbx_seq_one_letter_code
_entity_poly.pdbx_strand_id
1 'polypeptide(L)'
;MVKPFRANLRIITAKNINGSRIRWYCGSGGGDDDKSGSADPPTQCSGGVLGLKIIFPDCVAEESPGVQKIDSTDDPDPTRVHKSHMARSVAQSNGTRVCPSTHPIPVPTLTINANFPIPTTQGQVTLSSDEPTDPPGSTMHSDFWNTWDQAELERLVVECINEVPPTDPRLEQCRAPTATA
;
A
#
# COMPACT_ATOMS: atom_id res chain seq x y z
N MET A 1 -6.32 9.69 -15.30
CA MET A 1 -7.47 8.86 -14.90
C MET A 1 -6.92 7.56 -14.30
N VAL A 2 -7.34 7.22 -13.11
CA VAL A 2 -6.96 5.98 -12.41
C VAL A 2 -7.62 4.79 -13.11
N LYS A 3 -6.89 3.69 -13.28
CA LYS A 3 -7.40 2.45 -13.87
C LYS A 3 -7.66 1.41 -12.78
N PRO A 4 -8.65 0.53 -12.91
CA PRO A 4 -8.82 -0.60 -11.99
C PRO A 4 -7.60 -1.51 -12.05
N PHE A 5 -7.33 -2.22 -10.97
CA PHE A 5 -6.33 -3.29 -11.00
C PHE A 5 -6.72 -4.37 -12.01
N ARG A 6 -5.79 -4.76 -12.87
CA ARG A 6 -5.99 -5.93 -13.76
C ARG A 6 -6.15 -7.20 -12.91
N ALA A 7 -7.01 -8.11 -13.36
CA ALA A 7 -7.14 -9.44 -12.73
C ALA A 7 -5.77 -10.11 -12.60
N ASN A 8 -5.54 -10.76 -11.48
CA ASN A 8 -4.28 -11.42 -11.11
C ASN A 8 -3.06 -10.49 -10.94
N LEU A 9 -3.25 -9.18 -10.91
CA LEU A 9 -2.16 -8.27 -10.53
C LEU A 9 -1.68 -8.62 -9.12
N ARG A 10 -0.39 -8.80 -8.96
CA ARG A 10 0.27 -9.04 -7.67
C ARG A 10 1.13 -7.85 -7.34
N ILE A 11 1.08 -7.40 -6.11
CA ILE A 11 1.86 -6.28 -5.62
C ILE A 11 2.50 -6.68 -4.30
N ILE A 12 3.79 -6.43 -4.16
CA ILE A 12 4.48 -6.51 -2.88
C ILE A 12 4.89 -5.13 -2.42
N THR A 13 4.78 -4.87 -1.13
CA THR A 13 5.40 -3.74 -0.48
C THR A 13 6.28 -4.22 0.66
N ALA A 14 7.49 -3.70 0.77
CA ALA A 14 8.42 -4.03 1.84
C ALA A 14 9.26 -2.80 2.20
N LYS A 15 9.88 -2.82 3.38
CA LYS A 15 10.66 -1.70 3.90
C LYS A 15 11.68 -1.14 2.89
N ASN A 16 12.32 -1.99 2.12
CA ASN A 16 13.44 -1.67 1.22
C ASN A 16 13.06 -1.71 -0.27
N ILE A 17 11.78 -1.80 -0.62
CA ILE A 17 11.34 -1.79 -2.02
C ILE A 17 11.04 -0.36 -2.44
N ASN A 18 11.52 0.04 -3.62
CA ASN A 18 11.28 1.35 -4.20
C ASN A 18 9.79 1.71 -4.21
N GLY A 19 9.47 2.85 -3.62
CA GLY A 19 8.12 3.37 -3.57
C GLY A 19 7.20 2.77 -2.53
N SER A 20 7.59 1.71 -1.83
CA SER A 20 6.82 1.17 -0.72
C SER A 20 6.98 2.04 0.52
N ARG A 21 5.90 2.19 1.28
CA ARG A 21 5.93 2.89 2.57
C ARG A 21 5.32 2.05 3.66
N ILE A 22 6.16 1.72 4.62
CA ILE A 22 5.77 1.10 5.88
C ILE A 22 6.04 2.11 6.98
N ARG A 23 5.06 2.33 7.84
CA ARG A 23 5.14 3.29 8.95
C ARG A 23 4.63 2.63 10.21
N TRP A 24 5.45 2.72 11.25
CA TRP A 24 5.09 2.31 12.60
C TRP A 24 4.74 3.54 13.44
N TYR A 25 3.75 3.43 14.30
CA TYR A 25 3.34 4.51 15.19
C TYR A 25 2.79 3.96 16.50
N CYS A 26 2.68 4.82 17.51
CA CYS A 26 2.02 4.48 18.77
C CYS A 26 0.60 5.06 18.77
N GLY A 27 -0.37 4.24 19.17
CA GLY A 27 -1.79 4.61 19.20
C GLY A 27 -2.60 3.99 18.06
N SER A 28 -3.91 4.15 18.12
CA SER A 28 -4.85 3.75 17.08
C SER A 28 -5.09 4.92 16.12
N GLY A 29 -5.04 4.65 14.84
CA GLY A 29 -5.32 5.65 13.82
C GLY A 29 -4.07 6.41 13.38
N GLY A 30 -3.20 5.74 12.64
CA GLY A 30 -2.14 6.42 11.90
C GLY A 30 -2.75 7.53 11.05
N GLY A 31 -2.23 8.75 11.20
CA GLY A 31 -2.74 9.93 10.50
C GLY A 31 -2.89 9.70 8.99
N ASP A 32 -3.78 10.43 8.38
CA ASP A 32 -4.08 10.31 6.94
C ASP A 32 -2.91 10.74 6.05
N ASP A 33 -1.89 11.39 6.63
CA ASP A 33 -0.73 11.82 5.88
C ASP A 33 0.32 10.70 5.75
N ASP A 34 0.95 10.68 4.61
CA ASP A 34 2.08 9.79 4.26
C ASP A 34 3.31 9.96 5.16
N LYS A 35 3.29 10.91 6.10
CA LYS A 35 4.46 11.38 6.85
C LYS A 35 4.43 10.96 8.32
N SER A 36 3.28 10.52 8.83
CA SER A 36 3.18 10.08 10.22
C SER A 36 3.85 8.72 10.44
N GLY A 37 4.55 8.59 11.56
CA GLY A 37 5.20 7.35 11.97
C GLY A 37 6.66 7.19 11.53
N SER A 38 7.32 6.18 12.10
CA SER A 38 8.72 5.81 11.84
C SER A 38 8.82 4.67 10.82
N ALA A 39 9.95 4.60 10.11
CA ALA A 39 10.29 3.45 9.29
C ALA A 39 10.62 2.20 10.13
N ASP A 40 11.06 2.42 11.37
CA ASP A 40 11.40 1.37 12.32
C ASP A 40 10.33 1.27 13.41
N PRO A 41 10.05 0.07 13.92
CA PRO A 41 9.11 -0.09 15.01
C PRO A 41 9.61 0.63 16.28
N PRO A 42 8.72 1.32 17.01
CA PRO A 42 9.08 1.98 18.24
C PRO A 42 9.42 0.95 19.33
N THR A 43 10.35 1.31 20.21
CA THR A 43 10.73 0.45 21.34
C THR A 43 9.68 0.43 22.46
N GLN A 44 8.83 1.45 22.53
CA GLN A 44 7.75 1.56 23.51
C GLN A 44 6.57 2.33 22.95
N CYS A 45 5.36 1.92 23.36
CA CYS A 45 4.13 2.66 23.09
C CYS A 45 3.34 2.82 24.40
N SER A 46 3.41 4.00 25.01
CA SER A 46 2.77 4.29 26.29
C SER A 46 1.24 4.10 26.29
N GLY A 47 0.60 4.19 25.12
CA GLY A 47 -0.84 3.94 24.95
C GLY A 47 -1.24 2.48 24.81
N GLY A 48 -0.31 1.54 24.92
CA GLY A 48 -0.61 0.10 24.82
C GLY A 48 -1.07 -0.37 23.43
N VAL A 49 -0.88 0.42 22.40
CA VAL A 49 -1.22 0.08 21.01
C VAL A 49 -0.05 0.41 20.10
N LEU A 50 0.39 -0.59 19.36
CA LEU A 50 1.33 -0.44 18.25
C LEU A 50 0.53 -0.42 16.95
N GLY A 51 0.67 0.66 16.19
CA GLY A 51 0.07 0.82 14.88
C GLY A 51 1.06 0.54 13.75
N LEU A 52 0.54 0.01 12.66
CA LEU A 52 1.28 -0.23 11.41
C LEU A 52 0.45 0.28 10.24
N LYS A 53 1.03 1.15 9.44
CA LYS A 53 0.47 1.61 8.17
C LYS A 53 1.33 1.11 7.03
N ILE A 54 0.72 0.43 6.08
CA ILE A 54 1.36 -0.08 4.88
C ILE A 54 0.69 0.58 3.69
N ILE A 55 1.47 1.25 2.83
CA ILE A 55 0.98 1.90 1.62
C ILE A 55 1.65 1.24 0.43
N PHE A 56 0.84 0.65 -0.44
CA PHE A 56 1.32 -0.02 -1.64
C PHE A 56 1.67 0.98 -2.75
N PRO A 57 2.54 0.60 -3.69
CA PRO A 57 2.77 1.32 -4.93
C PRO A 57 1.46 1.47 -5.73
N ASP A 58 1.32 2.58 -6.44
CA ASP A 58 0.10 3.01 -7.10
C ASP A 58 0.27 3.33 -8.61
N CYS A 59 1.38 2.90 -9.19
CA CYS A 59 1.69 3.03 -10.61
C CYS A 59 2.18 1.70 -11.18
N VAL A 60 1.63 1.28 -12.32
CA VAL A 60 1.95 0.00 -12.94
C VAL A 60 2.71 0.23 -14.25
N ALA A 61 3.74 -0.60 -14.51
CA ALA A 61 4.40 -0.66 -15.80
C ALA A 61 3.44 -1.19 -16.88
N GLU A 62 3.71 -0.82 -18.13
CA GLU A 62 2.97 -1.35 -19.27
C GLU A 62 3.60 -2.65 -19.77
N GLU A 63 2.76 -3.64 -20.06
CA GLU A 63 3.08 -4.82 -20.86
C GLU A 63 3.01 -4.48 -22.35
N SER A 64 2.02 -3.67 -22.72
CA SER A 64 1.82 -3.01 -24.01
C SER A 64 1.04 -1.71 -23.78
N PRO A 65 0.96 -0.77 -24.76
CA PRO A 65 0.32 0.51 -24.55
C PRO A 65 -1.07 0.40 -23.89
N GLY A 66 -1.21 0.96 -22.69
CA GLY A 66 -2.44 0.95 -21.90
C GLY A 66 -2.76 -0.35 -21.14
N VAL A 67 -1.94 -1.39 -21.28
CA VAL A 67 -2.14 -2.69 -20.62
C VAL A 67 -1.19 -2.83 -19.43
N GLN A 68 -1.75 -3.04 -18.24
CA GLN A 68 -0.97 -3.23 -17.01
C GLN A 68 -0.13 -4.52 -17.08
N LYS A 69 1.15 -4.40 -16.76
CA LYS A 69 2.03 -5.54 -16.54
C LYS A 69 1.67 -6.21 -15.21
N ILE A 70 1.39 -7.51 -15.21
CA ILE A 70 1.00 -8.24 -13.99
C ILE A 70 2.16 -8.95 -13.31
N ASP A 71 3.18 -9.31 -14.08
CA ASP A 71 4.42 -9.92 -13.60
C ASP A 71 5.62 -9.26 -14.28
N SER A 72 6.77 -9.25 -13.64
CA SER A 72 8.02 -8.84 -14.24
C SER A 72 8.79 -10.08 -14.71
N THR A 73 8.82 -10.27 -16.02
CA THR A 73 9.64 -11.33 -16.64
C THR A 73 11.09 -10.90 -16.84
N ASP A 74 11.39 -9.62 -16.61
CA ASP A 74 12.69 -9.01 -16.91
C ASP A 74 13.65 -9.03 -15.72
N ASP A 75 13.17 -9.43 -14.54
CA ASP A 75 14.04 -9.59 -13.37
C ASP A 75 14.62 -11.01 -13.37
N PRO A 76 15.96 -11.17 -13.47
CA PRO A 76 16.61 -12.47 -13.47
C PRO A 76 16.47 -13.21 -12.13
N ASP A 77 16.07 -12.52 -11.07
CA ASP A 77 15.79 -13.11 -9.76
C ASP A 77 14.30 -13.51 -9.68
N PRO A 78 14.00 -14.82 -9.71
CA PRO A 78 12.61 -15.28 -9.66
C PRO A 78 11.87 -14.90 -8.38
N THR A 79 12.59 -14.50 -7.32
CA THR A 79 11.99 -14.02 -6.07
C THR A 79 11.55 -12.56 -6.17
N ARG A 80 11.89 -11.86 -7.25
CA ARG A 80 11.62 -10.43 -7.48
C ARG A 80 10.57 -10.15 -8.53
N VAL A 81 9.97 -11.16 -9.14
CA VAL A 81 9.01 -11.00 -10.25
C VAL A 81 7.83 -10.07 -9.96
N HIS A 82 7.50 -9.86 -8.68
CA HIS A 82 6.40 -8.96 -8.28
C HIS A 82 6.85 -7.58 -7.82
N LYS A 83 8.12 -7.22 -7.97
CA LYS A 83 8.71 -5.97 -7.43
C LYS A 83 8.93 -4.89 -8.47
N SER A 84 9.24 -5.28 -9.72
CA SER A 84 9.70 -4.34 -10.74
C SER A 84 8.59 -3.79 -11.64
N HIS A 85 7.37 -4.34 -11.61
CA HIS A 85 6.24 -3.84 -12.41
C HIS A 85 5.43 -2.74 -11.71
N MET A 86 5.78 -2.42 -10.46
CA MET A 86 5.10 -1.41 -9.67
C MET A 86 6.05 -0.29 -9.24
N ALA A 87 5.56 0.92 -9.26
CA ALA A 87 6.24 2.10 -8.73
C ALA A 87 5.27 2.99 -7.96
N ARG A 88 5.83 3.94 -7.22
CA ARG A 88 5.03 4.95 -6.53
C ARG A 88 4.90 6.22 -7.35
N SER A 89 3.71 6.80 -7.32
CA SER A 89 3.49 8.14 -7.86
C SER A 89 4.32 9.18 -7.10
N VAL A 90 4.78 10.20 -7.81
CA VAL A 90 5.60 11.30 -7.29
C VAL A 90 4.71 12.52 -7.06
N ALA A 91 4.81 13.11 -5.87
CA ALA A 91 4.11 14.35 -5.58
C ALA A 91 4.71 15.51 -6.36
N GLN A 92 3.87 16.31 -6.99
CA GLN A 92 4.21 17.55 -7.67
C GLN A 92 4.03 18.75 -6.74
N SER A 93 4.63 19.88 -7.08
CA SER A 93 4.53 21.12 -6.29
C SER A 93 3.10 21.66 -6.13
N ASN A 94 2.22 21.33 -7.07
CA ASN A 94 0.79 21.70 -7.03
C ASN A 94 -0.08 20.73 -6.20
N GLY A 95 0.53 19.76 -5.49
CA GLY A 95 -0.16 18.77 -4.69
C GLY A 95 -0.70 17.55 -5.45
N THR A 96 -0.64 17.55 -6.79
CA THR A 96 -1.02 16.37 -7.58
C THR A 96 0.05 15.28 -7.48
N ARG A 97 -0.32 14.05 -7.78
CA ARG A 97 0.61 12.93 -7.88
C ARG A 97 0.63 12.41 -9.30
N VAL A 98 1.82 12.10 -9.80
CA VAL A 98 2.04 11.66 -11.18
C VAL A 98 2.86 10.38 -11.18
N CYS A 99 2.46 9.44 -11.99
CA CYS A 99 3.21 8.21 -12.22
C CYS A 99 4.49 8.49 -13.02
N PRO A 100 5.61 7.81 -12.70
CA PRO A 100 6.83 7.92 -13.50
C PRO A 100 6.62 7.33 -14.90
N SER A 101 7.37 7.80 -15.87
CA SER A 101 7.27 7.37 -17.28
C SER A 101 7.51 5.86 -17.49
N THR A 102 8.25 5.23 -16.59
CA THR A 102 8.50 3.77 -16.60
C THR A 102 7.30 2.96 -16.11
N HIS A 103 6.36 3.59 -15.39
CA HIS A 103 5.17 2.96 -14.82
C HIS A 103 3.97 3.90 -15.03
N PRO A 104 3.54 4.12 -16.28
CA PRO A 104 2.66 5.23 -16.62
C PRO A 104 1.19 5.03 -16.20
N ILE A 105 0.80 3.83 -15.79
CA ILE A 105 -0.60 3.52 -15.50
C ILE A 105 -0.91 3.73 -14.01
N PRO A 106 -1.64 4.77 -13.63
CA PRO A 106 -2.08 4.96 -12.25
C PRO A 106 -3.20 3.98 -11.89
N VAL A 107 -3.07 3.37 -10.72
CA VAL A 107 -4.07 2.48 -10.10
C VAL A 107 -4.42 2.99 -8.70
N PRO A 108 -5.50 2.49 -8.06
CA PRO A 108 -5.83 2.89 -6.70
C PRO A 108 -4.67 2.66 -5.73
N THR A 109 -4.48 3.58 -4.79
CA THR A 109 -3.51 3.38 -3.71
C THR A 109 -4.13 2.50 -2.63
N LEU A 110 -3.61 1.30 -2.45
CA LEU A 110 -4.01 0.43 -1.34
C LEU A 110 -3.29 0.86 -0.06
N THR A 111 -4.04 0.88 1.04
CA THR A 111 -3.49 1.14 2.37
C THR A 111 -4.02 0.11 3.35
N ILE A 112 -3.12 -0.49 4.11
CA ILE A 112 -3.47 -1.35 5.25
C ILE A 112 -3.10 -0.59 6.52
N ASN A 113 -4.06 -0.49 7.45
CA ASN A 113 -3.83 -0.04 8.81
C ASN A 113 -4.10 -1.20 9.76
N ALA A 114 -3.10 -1.58 10.55
CA ALA A 114 -3.21 -2.61 11.56
C ALA A 114 -2.86 -2.04 12.94
N ASN A 115 -3.61 -2.44 13.95
CA ASN A 115 -3.37 -2.05 15.34
C ASN A 115 -3.22 -3.30 16.20
N PHE A 116 -2.13 -3.35 16.94
CA PHE A 116 -1.80 -4.47 17.82
C PHE A 116 -1.84 -3.99 19.26
N PRO A 117 -2.69 -4.58 20.13
CA PRO A 117 -2.61 -4.35 21.55
C PRO A 117 -1.28 -4.93 22.07
N ILE A 118 -0.54 -4.12 22.80
CA ILE A 118 0.77 -4.50 23.33
C ILE A 118 0.90 -4.05 24.79
N PRO A 119 1.73 -4.72 25.59
CA PRO A 119 2.06 -4.23 26.93
C PRO A 119 2.71 -2.85 26.88
N THR A 120 2.37 -1.97 27.81
CA THR A 120 2.96 -0.62 27.91
C THR A 120 4.46 -0.63 28.24
N THR A 121 4.96 -1.76 28.74
CA THR A 121 6.36 -2.00 29.09
C THR A 121 7.06 -2.92 28.11
N GLN A 122 6.58 -2.99 26.87
CA GLN A 122 7.22 -3.83 25.86
C GLN A 122 8.67 -3.41 25.62
N GLY A 123 9.49 -4.39 25.23
CA GLY A 123 10.82 -4.15 24.67
C GLY A 123 10.79 -3.88 23.17
N GLN A 124 11.92 -4.08 22.51
CA GLN A 124 12.04 -3.95 21.05
C GLN A 124 11.05 -4.89 20.34
N VAL A 125 10.29 -4.34 19.41
CA VAL A 125 9.44 -5.12 18.50
C VAL A 125 10.32 -5.77 17.43
N THR A 126 10.24 -7.09 17.32
CA THR A 126 10.85 -7.87 16.24
C THR A 126 9.78 -8.66 15.51
N LEU A 127 9.97 -8.91 14.24
CA LEU A 127 9.10 -9.80 13.46
C LEU A 127 9.62 -11.23 13.57
N SER A 128 8.73 -12.21 13.45
CA SER A 128 9.11 -13.62 13.44
C SER A 128 10.04 -14.01 12.28
N SER A 129 10.09 -13.19 11.26
CA SER A 129 10.95 -13.32 10.09
C SER A 129 12.28 -12.56 10.20
N ASP A 130 12.46 -11.71 11.23
CA ASP A 130 13.74 -11.05 11.46
C ASP A 130 14.75 -12.05 12.01
N GLU A 131 15.93 -12.14 11.40
CA GLU A 131 17.06 -12.88 11.96
C GLU A 131 17.66 -12.11 13.15
N PRO A 132 18.38 -12.78 14.07
CA PRO A 132 18.94 -12.12 15.25
C PRO A 132 19.89 -10.94 14.97
N THR A 133 20.46 -10.90 13.77
CA THR A 133 21.38 -9.86 13.31
C THR A 133 20.70 -8.76 12.50
N ASP A 134 19.41 -8.93 12.19
CA ASP A 134 18.67 -7.98 11.38
C ASP A 134 18.22 -6.77 12.21
N PRO A 135 18.16 -5.60 11.59
CA PRO A 135 17.48 -4.48 12.21
C PRO A 135 16.00 -4.82 12.46
N PRO A 136 15.45 -4.51 13.62
CA PRO A 136 14.05 -4.81 13.96
C PRO A 136 13.07 -4.32 12.90
N GLY A 137 12.17 -5.18 12.47
CA GLY A 137 11.17 -4.89 11.44
C GLY A 137 11.73 -4.76 10.03
N SER A 138 12.97 -5.17 9.77
CA SER A 138 13.62 -5.05 8.46
C SER A 138 12.99 -5.96 7.40
N THR A 139 12.45 -7.10 7.83
CA THR A 139 11.80 -8.09 6.96
C THR A 139 10.31 -7.79 6.72
N MET A 140 9.79 -6.67 7.26
CA MET A 140 8.39 -6.31 7.08
C MET A 140 8.04 -6.17 5.61
N HIS A 141 7.07 -6.94 5.18
CA HIS A 141 6.49 -6.88 3.84
C HIS A 141 4.98 -7.18 3.90
N SER A 142 4.31 -6.87 2.81
CA SER A 142 2.91 -7.24 2.61
C SER A 142 2.67 -7.51 1.13
N ASP A 143 1.90 -8.54 0.86
CA ASP A 143 1.54 -8.97 -0.48
C ASP A 143 0.07 -8.70 -0.74
N PHE A 144 -0.23 -8.28 -1.95
CA PHE A 144 -1.59 -8.12 -2.46
C PHE A 144 -1.73 -8.90 -3.76
N TRP A 145 -2.81 -9.64 -3.89
CA TRP A 145 -3.21 -10.33 -5.12
C TRP A 145 -4.63 -9.93 -5.47
N ASN A 146 -4.80 -9.30 -6.64
CA ASN A 146 -6.10 -8.86 -7.11
C ASN A 146 -6.94 -10.06 -7.59
N THR A 147 -7.84 -10.49 -6.74
CA THR A 147 -8.86 -11.52 -7.02
C THR A 147 -10.29 -10.94 -6.92
N TRP A 148 -10.42 -9.62 -6.89
CA TRP A 148 -11.71 -8.95 -6.79
C TRP A 148 -12.52 -9.12 -8.08
N ASP A 149 -13.85 -9.04 -7.96
CA ASP A 149 -14.74 -8.94 -9.12
C ASP A 149 -14.35 -7.73 -9.96
N GLN A 150 -14.01 -7.96 -11.23
CA GLN A 150 -13.45 -6.92 -12.09
C GLN A 150 -14.50 -5.89 -12.50
N ALA A 151 -15.76 -6.28 -12.69
CA ALA A 151 -16.83 -5.36 -13.06
C ALA A 151 -17.14 -4.41 -11.90
N GLU A 152 -17.21 -4.95 -10.69
CA GLU A 152 -17.40 -4.13 -9.48
C GLU A 152 -16.21 -3.22 -9.19
N LEU A 153 -14.99 -3.72 -9.35
CA LEU A 153 -13.79 -2.90 -9.18
C LEU A 153 -13.74 -1.75 -10.20
N GLU A 154 -14.09 -2.02 -11.45
CA GLU A 154 -14.15 -0.98 -12.49
C GLU A 154 -15.20 0.08 -12.15
N ARG A 155 -16.39 -0.35 -11.74
CA ARG A 155 -17.44 0.57 -11.27
C ARG A 155 -16.96 1.46 -10.13
N LEU A 156 -16.35 0.88 -9.10
CA LEU A 156 -15.83 1.62 -7.95
C LEU A 156 -14.73 2.62 -8.35
N VAL A 157 -13.83 2.24 -9.25
CA VAL A 157 -12.76 3.15 -9.70
C VAL A 157 -13.34 4.31 -10.51
N VAL A 158 -14.31 4.05 -11.40
CA VAL A 158 -14.93 5.10 -12.21
C VAL A 158 -15.75 6.02 -11.32
N GLU A 159 -16.70 5.48 -10.58
CA GLU A 159 -17.69 6.26 -9.85
C GLU A 159 -17.12 6.92 -8.57
N CYS A 160 -16.16 6.26 -7.90
CA CYS A 160 -15.69 6.68 -6.59
C CYS A 160 -14.31 7.36 -6.59
N ILE A 161 -13.50 7.13 -7.60
CA ILE A 161 -12.14 7.69 -7.67
C ILE A 161 -12.02 8.73 -8.78
N ASN A 162 -12.55 8.44 -9.98
CA ASN A 162 -12.36 9.31 -11.14
C ASN A 162 -13.42 10.42 -11.25
N GLU A 163 -14.67 10.16 -10.86
CA GLU A 163 -15.80 11.07 -11.09
C GLU A 163 -16.21 11.88 -9.87
N VAL A 164 -15.77 11.46 -8.68
CA VAL A 164 -16.26 12.06 -7.43
C VAL A 164 -15.15 12.83 -6.72
N PRO A 165 -15.34 14.15 -6.45
CA PRO A 165 -14.43 14.91 -5.61
C PRO A 165 -14.38 14.33 -4.18
N PRO A 166 -13.27 14.46 -3.45
CA PRO A 166 -13.11 13.91 -2.09
C PRO A 166 -14.17 14.37 -1.06
N THR A 167 -14.88 15.46 -1.34
CA THR A 167 -15.91 16.05 -0.48
C THR A 167 -17.33 15.70 -0.87
N ASP A 168 -17.53 14.87 -1.90
CA ASP A 168 -18.85 14.54 -2.42
C ASP A 168 -19.59 13.57 -1.50
N PRO A 169 -20.85 13.84 -1.11
CA PRO A 169 -21.64 12.93 -0.27
C PRO A 169 -21.91 11.56 -0.92
N ARG A 170 -21.79 11.43 -2.23
CA ARG A 170 -21.88 10.13 -2.93
C ARG A 170 -20.81 9.14 -2.52
N LEU A 171 -19.71 9.59 -1.90
CA LEU A 171 -18.67 8.70 -1.37
C LEU A 171 -19.17 7.70 -0.32
N GLU A 172 -20.31 7.96 0.33
CA GLU A 172 -20.94 6.97 1.21
C GLU A 172 -21.31 5.67 0.47
N GLN A 173 -21.71 5.76 -0.81
CA GLN A 173 -22.02 4.61 -1.65
C GLN A 173 -20.75 3.82 -2.06
N CYS A 174 -19.59 4.42 -1.88
CA CYS A 174 -18.28 3.85 -2.19
C CYS A 174 -17.65 3.13 -1.00
N ARG A 175 -18.29 3.16 0.15
CA ARG A 175 -17.86 2.39 1.32
C ARG A 175 -18.33 0.96 1.17
N ALA A 176 -17.44 0.01 1.48
CA ALA A 176 -17.86 -1.38 1.59
C ALA A 176 -18.99 -1.47 2.63
N PRO A 177 -20.04 -2.27 2.39
CA PRO A 177 -21.04 -2.53 3.40
C PRO A 177 -20.33 -3.03 4.66
N THR A 178 -20.59 -2.39 5.79
CA THR A 178 -20.10 -2.87 7.09
C THR A 178 -20.58 -4.30 7.25
N ALA A 179 -19.67 -5.25 7.33
CA ALA A 179 -20.02 -6.61 7.64
C ALA A 179 -20.77 -6.59 8.97
N THR A 180 -22.07 -6.84 8.92
CA THR A 180 -22.86 -7.13 10.12
C THR A 180 -22.39 -8.49 10.63
N ALA A 181 -21.71 -8.49 11.78
CA ALA A 181 -21.30 -9.70 12.48
C ALA A 181 -22.51 -10.52 12.94
#